data_0916a6dce870627d1749d59b5f494f1a
#
_entry.id   0916a6dce870627d1749d59b5f494f1a
#
_cell.length_a   1.000
_cell.length_b   1.000
_cell.length_c   1.000
_cell.angle_alpha   90.00
_cell.angle_beta   90.00
_cell.angle_gamma   90.00
#
_symmetry.space_group_name_H-M   'P 1'
#
loop_
_entity.id
_entity.type
_entity.pdbx_description
1 polymer ?
#
loop_
_entity_poly.entity_id
_entity_poly.type
_entity_poly.pdbx_seq_one_letter_code
_entity_poly.pdbx_strand_id
1 'polypeptide(L)'
;YNYGPWNFFQRPSERYQLHASGSYEISDTLSAFADMGYTTNVSDAQIAPTASFGIGAYSVNCANPYIQSNSGLSLLETFGCTADDVAANTIVSGITASHRNVEGGPRNSRLENSAMRFVGGFEGSIDDTWDWTAFGQISKTKDESISTNDFVVANLQQALFAVTDANGNV
;
A
#
# COMPACT_ATOMS: atom_id res chain seq x y z
N TYR A 1 15.44 16.04 -6.03
CA TYR A 1 14.44 16.03 -4.94
C TYR A 1 14.96 15.22 -3.75
N ASN A 2 14.96 15.83 -2.56
CA ASN A 2 15.32 15.15 -1.32
C ASN A 2 14.06 14.54 -0.68
N TYR A 3 13.98 13.22 -0.65
CA TYR A 3 12.86 12.46 -0.05
C TYR A 3 13.12 12.04 1.40
N GLY A 4 14.34 12.25 1.91
CA GLY A 4 14.72 11.84 3.26
C GLY A 4 13.77 12.33 4.36
N PRO A 5 13.34 13.60 4.35
CA PRO A 5 12.44 14.15 5.39
C PRO A 5 11.04 13.49 5.41
N TRP A 6 10.63 12.81 4.32
CA TRP A 6 9.32 12.20 4.19
C TRP A 6 9.29 10.75 4.69
N ASN A 7 10.43 10.09 4.67
CA ASN A 7 10.51 8.69 5.03
C ASN A 7 10.64 8.53 6.54
N PHE A 8 9.80 7.71 7.14
CA PHE A 8 10.02 7.32 8.52
C PHE A 8 11.32 6.50 8.62
N PHE A 9 12.23 6.97 9.44
CA PHE A 9 13.43 6.21 9.79
C PHE A 9 13.08 4.99 10.65
N GLN A 10 12.14 5.17 11.57
CA GLN A 10 11.58 4.11 12.39
C GLN A 10 10.05 4.18 12.29
N ARG A 11 9.44 3.05 11.99
CA ARG A 11 7.98 2.95 11.88
C ARG A 11 7.36 2.92 13.28
N PRO A 12 6.36 3.75 13.57
CA PRO A 12 5.54 3.56 14.76
C PRO A 12 4.83 2.20 14.67
N SER A 13 4.80 1.50 15.78
CA SER A 13 4.14 0.21 15.88
C SER A 13 3.52 0.06 17.27
N GLU A 14 2.27 -0.37 17.29
CA GLU A 14 1.54 -0.71 18.49
C GLU A 14 1.20 -2.19 18.48
N ARG A 15 1.48 -2.85 19.60
CA ARG A 15 1.22 -4.28 19.75
C ARG A 15 0.51 -4.56 21.05
N TYR A 16 -0.59 -5.28 20.95
CA TYR A 16 -1.33 -5.79 22.11
C TYR A 16 -1.32 -7.30 22.06
N GLN A 17 -1.09 -7.91 23.22
CA GLN A 17 -1.10 -9.35 23.35
C GLN A 17 -1.85 -9.73 24.61
N LEU A 18 -2.70 -10.74 24.49
CA LEU A 18 -3.35 -11.41 25.60
C LEU A 18 -3.07 -12.90 25.48
N HIS A 19 -2.68 -13.50 26.60
CA HIS A 19 -2.51 -14.94 26.71
C HIS A 19 -3.14 -15.42 28.01
N ALA A 20 -3.84 -16.53 27.95
CA ALA A 20 -4.35 -17.21 29.11
C ALA A 20 -4.21 -18.72 28.92
N SER A 21 -3.77 -19.40 29.96
CA SER A 21 -3.69 -20.86 29.98
C SER A 21 -4.16 -21.38 31.33
N GLY A 22 -4.69 -22.57 31.33
CA GLY A 22 -5.13 -23.24 32.53
C GLY A 22 -5.17 -24.75 32.35
N SER A 23 -4.98 -25.47 33.44
CA SER A 23 -5.20 -26.90 33.51
C SER A 23 -6.05 -27.24 34.73
N TYR A 24 -6.76 -28.33 34.61
CA TYR A 24 -7.62 -28.86 35.68
C TYR A 24 -7.45 -30.37 35.80
N GLU A 25 -7.06 -30.82 36.98
CA GLU A 25 -6.93 -32.25 37.31
C GLU A 25 -8.33 -32.81 37.52
N ILE A 26 -8.74 -33.74 36.64
CA ILE A 26 -10.05 -34.43 36.71
C ILE A 26 -9.94 -35.64 37.64
N SER A 27 -8.79 -36.34 37.54
CA SER A 27 -8.43 -37.46 38.40
C SER A 27 -6.92 -37.59 38.49
N ASP A 28 -6.41 -38.49 39.30
CA ASP A 28 -4.97 -38.76 39.45
C ASP A 28 -4.25 -39.12 38.12
N THR A 29 -5.00 -39.55 37.11
CA THR A 29 -4.45 -40.01 35.82
C THR A 29 -5.00 -39.22 34.63
N LEU A 30 -5.78 -38.16 34.84
CA LEU A 30 -6.42 -37.41 33.76
C LEU A 30 -6.51 -35.91 34.09
N SER A 31 -5.98 -35.08 33.24
CA SER A 31 -6.08 -33.63 33.30
C SER A 31 -6.66 -33.08 31.98
N ALA A 32 -7.41 -31.99 32.10
CA ALA A 32 -7.82 -31.17 30.96
C ALA A 32 -6.97 -29.89 30.94
N PHE A 33 -6.68 -29.39 29.77
CA PHE A 33 -5.99 -28.12 29.60
C PHE A 33 -6.62 -27.26 28.50
N ALA A 34 -6.45 -25.96 28.64
CA ALA A 34 -6.79 -24.99 27.62
C ALA A 34 -5.74 -23.88 27.57
N ASP A 35 -5.47 -23.42 26.36
CA ASP A 35 -4.58 -22.30 26.07
C ASP A 35 -5.22 -21.40 25.04
N MET A 36 -5.23 -20.10 25.28
CA MET A 36 -5.73 -19.12 24.32
C MET A 36 -4.75 -17.96 24.21
N GLY A 37 -4.57 -17.52 23.01
CA GLY A 37 -3.77 -16.34 22.68
C GLY A 37 -4.48 -15.44 21.69
N TYR A 38 -4.34 -14.14 21.90
CA TYR A 38 -4.72 -13.10 20.95
C TYR A 38 -3.59 -12.10 20.83
N THR A 39 -3.28 -11.72 19.62
CA THR A 39 -2.33 -10.65 19.36
C THR A 39 -2.87 -9.76 18.25
N THR A 40 -2.64 -8.48 18.36
CA THR A 40 -2.81 -7.52 17.27
C THR A 40 -1.58 -6.62 17.21
N ASN A 41 -1.20 -6.27 15.99
CA ASN A 41 -0.09 -5.38 15.72
C ASN A 41 -0.50 -4.41 14.61
N VAL A 42 -0.33 -3.12 14.86
CA VAL A 42 -0.58 -2.05 13.90
C VAL A 42 0.72 -1.32 13.67
N SER A 43 1.08 -1.10 12.42
CA SER A 43 2.28 -0.35 12.05
C SER A 43 1.96 0.58 10.90
N ASP A 44 2.40 1.83 11.00
CA ASP A 44 2.29 2.84 9.95
C ASP A 44 3.67 3.04 9.29
N ALA A 45 3.68 2.93 7.97
CA ALA A 45 4.88 3.16 7.16
C ALA A 45 4.66 4.37 6.26
N GLN A 46 5.34 5.46 6.57
CA GLN A 46 5.33 6.64 5.73
C GLN A 46 6.58 6.67 4.86
N ILE A 47 6.37 6.92 3.56
CA ILE A 47 7.44 7.14 2.59
C ILE A 47 7.14 8.38 1.74
N ALA A 48 8.13 8.81 0.98
CA ALA A 48 8.03 9.96 0.09
C ALA A 48 6.76 9.94 -0.77
N PRO A 49 6.25 11.11 -1.17
CA PRO A 49 5.12 11.24 -2.09
C PRO A 49 5.25 10.31 -3.30
N THR A 50 4.12 9.89 -3.84
CA THR A 50 4.13 9.06 -5.06
C THR A 50 4.81 9.79 -6.22
N ALA A 51 5.29 9.04 -7.20
CA ALA A 51 5.91 9.63 -8.38
C ALA A 51 5.49 8.87 -9.64
N SER A 52 5.35 9.61 -10.71
CA SER A 52 5.36 9.02 -12.04
C SER A 52 6.81 8.77 -12.47
N PHE A 53 7.07 7.54 -12.88
CA PHE A 53 8.33 7.13 -13.49
C PHE A 53 8.09 6.48 -14.85
N GLY A 54 6.95 6.78 -15.47
CA GLY A 54 6.54 6.17 -16.73
C GLY A 54 7.44 6.60 -17.88
N ILE A 55 8.42 5.77 -18.21
CA ILE A 55 9.28 5.96 -19.37
C ILE A 55 8.50 5.51 -20.60
N GLY A 56 8.21 6.45 -21.51
CA GLY A 56 7.48 6.16 -22.74
C GLY A 56 6.03 5.66 -22.54
N ALA A 57 5.45 5.84 -21.34
CA ALA A 57 4.16 5.27 -20.99
C ALA A 57 2.97 6.19 -21.23
N TYR A 58 3.23 7.48 -21.48
CA TYR A 58 2.18 8.49 -21.54
C TYR A 58 2.01 9.05 -22.97
N SER A 59 0.87 9.70 -23.16
CA SER A 59 0.58 10.44 -24.38
C SER A 59 0.18 11.87 -24.01
N VAL A 60 0.42 12.79 -24.93
CA VAL A 60 0.08 14.22 -24.77
C VAL A 60 -0.49 14.73 -26.07
N ASN A 61 -1.39 15.69 -26.01
CA ASN A 61 -1.92 16.36 -27.20
C ASN A 61 -1.11 17.63 -27.52
N CYS A 62 -0.80 17.85 -28.79
CA CYS A 62 0.05 18.96 -29.22
C CYS A 62 -0.59 20.34 -29.00
N ALA A 63 -1.93 20.44 -28.97
CA ALA A 63 -2.61 21.67 -28.61
C ALA A 63 -2.70 21.93 -27.09
N ASN A 64 -2.04 21.13 -26.27
CA ASN A 64 -2.03 21.31 -24.82
C ASN A 64 -1.46 22.69 -24.45
N PRO A 65 -2.22 23.57 -23.80
CA PRO A 65 -1.80 24.93 -23.50
C PRO A 65 -0.59 25.00 -22.56
N TYR A 66 -0.42 24.03 -21.67
CA TYR A 66 0.73 23.96 -20.78
C TYR A 66 2.05 23.65 -21.51
N ILE A 67 1.99 22.93 -22.62
CA ILE A 67 3.16 22.66 -23.46
C ILE A 67 3.56 23.90 -24.25
N GLN A 68 2.58 24.67 -24.70
CA GLN A 68 2.80 25.87 -25.51
C GLN A 68 3.26 27.07 -24.67
N SER A 69 2.84 27.17 -23.42
CA SER A 69 3.09 28.33 -22.56
C SER A 69 4.46 28.32 -21.86
N ASN A 70 5.19 27.20 -21.89
CA ASN A 70 6.49 27.11 -21.21
C ASN A 70 7.59 27.74 -22.07
N SER A 71 7.84 29.01 -21.79
CA SER A 71 8.87 29.83 -22.43
C SER A 71 10.27 29.41 -21.98
N GLY A 72 11.01 28.69 -22.79
CA GLY A 72 12.43 28.46 -22.57
C GLY A 72 13.01 27.18 -23.14
N LEU A 73 12.24 26.14 -23.23
CA LEU A 73 12.48 24.96 -24.08
C LEU A 73 11.18 24.77 -24.85
N SER A 74 11.25 24.72 -26.17
CA SER A 74 10.09 24.37 -26.98
C SER A 74 9.74 22.92 -26.64
N LEU A 75 8.85 22.74 -25.65
CA LEU A 75 8.32 21.41 -25.31
C LEU A 75 7.61 20.81 -26.54
N LEU A 76 7.09 21.66 -27.44
CA LEU A 76 6.57 21.24 -28.73
C LEU A 76 7.64 20.51 -29.56
N GLU A 77 8.84 21.09 -29.70
CA GLU A 77 9.96 20.43 -30.40
C GLU A 77 10.41 19.18 -29.67
N THR A 78 10.45 19.21 -28.33
CA THR A 78 10.84 18.06 -27.51
C THR A 78 9.90 16.87 -27.71
N PHE A 79 8.60 17.13 -27.90
CA PHE A 79 7.60 16.10 -28.17
C PHE A 79 7.38 15.83 -29.66
N GLY A 80 8.10 16.55 -30.54
CA GLY A 80 8.01 16.38 -31.98
C GLY A 80 6.73 16.98 -32.59
N CYS A 81 6.08 17.95 -31.92
CA CYS A 81 4.90 18.64 -32.43
C CYS A 81 5.28 19.77 -33.38
N THR A 82 4.71 19.75 -34.57
CA THR A 82 4.79 20.84 -35.57
C THR A 82 3.61 21.82 -35.38
N ALA A 83 3.63 22.95 -36.08
CA ALA A 83 2.51 23.88 -36.09
C ALA A 83 1.20 23.25 -36.64
N ASP A 84 1.32 22.36 -37.60
CA ASP A 84 0.20 21.60 -38.15
C ASP A 84 -0.37 20.62 -37.14
N ASP A 85 0.51 19.96 -36.35
CA ASP A 85 0.11 19.07 -35.26
C ASP A 85 -0.62 19.80 -34.16
N VAL A 86 -0.20 21.02 -33.84
CA VAL A 86 -0.92 21.89 -32.88
C VAL A 86 -2.30 22.23 -33.40
N ALA A 87 -2.41 22.63 -34.67
CA ALA A 87 -3.69 22.97 -35.29
C ALA A 87 -4.64 21.76 -35.38
N ALA A 88 -4.09 20.58 -35.62
CA ALA A 88 -4.85 19.33 -35.70
C ALA A 88 -5.09 18.67 -34.31
N ASN A 89 -4.50 19.19 -33.24
CA ASN A 89 -4.50 18.62 -31.92
C ASN A 89 -4.03 17.13 -31.93
N THR A 90 -2.96 16.87 -32.66
CA THR A 90 -2.37 15.53 -32.80
C THR A 90 -1.94 14.97 -31.44
N ILE A 91 -2.14 13.69 -31.21
CA ILE A 91 -1.69 13.00 -30.00
C ILE A 91 -0.33 12.37 -30.27
N VAL A 92 0.64 12.71 -29.44
CA VAL A 92 1.97 12.10 -29.43
C VAL A 92 2.05 11.12 -28.26
N SER A 93 2.48 9.89 -28.55
CA SER A 93 2.64 8.81 -27.59
C SER A 93 4.11 8.53 -27.31
N GLY A 94 4.37 7.73 -26.28
CA GLY A 94 5.75 7.39 -25.91
C GLY A 94 6.42 8.46 -25.06
N ILE A 95 5.64 9.35 -24.43
CA ILE A 95 6.16 10.44 -23.60
C ILE A 95 6.60 9.92 -22.23
N THR A 96 7.74 10.39 -21.79
CA THR A 96 8.21 10.19 -20.40
C THR A 96 7.79 11.38 -19.56
N ALA A 97 6.89 11.16 -18.61
CA ALA A 97 6.51 12.16 -17.62
C ALA A 97 7.01 11.71 -16.24
N SER A 98 8.05 12.38 -15.75
CA SER A 98 8.62 12.12 -14.42
C SER A 98 8.28 13.26 -13.49
N HIS A 99 7.35 13.02 -12.59
CA HIS A 99 6.91 14.01 -11.61
C HIS A 99 6.69 13.37 -10.24
N ARG A 100 7.14 14.06 -9.20
CA ARG A 100 6.87 13.69 -7.82
C ARG A 100 5.66 14.49 -7.33
N ASN A 101 4.58 13.79 -6.99
CA ASN A 101 3.34 14.41 -6.52
C ASN A 101 3.49 14.90 -5.07
N VAL A 102 4.28 15.95 -4.88
CA VAL A 102 4.55 16.53 -3.56
C VAL A 102 3.28 17.13 -2.96
N GLU A 103 2.42 17.65 -3.81
CA GLU A 103 1.14 18.27 -3.48
C GLU A 103 0.17 17.27 -2.84
N GLY A 104 0.25 16.01 -3.24
CA GLY A 104 -0.54 14.91 -2.69
C GLY A 104 -0.09 14.42 -1.32
N GLY A 105 1.07 14.91 -0.85
CA GLY A 105 1.66 14.50 0.42
C GLY A 105 2.33 13.10 0.39
N PRO A 106 2.88 12.66 1.53
CA PRO A 106 3.59 11.39 1.62
C PRO A 106 2.64 10.21 1.45
N ARG A 107 3.15 9.13 0.86
CA ARG A 107 2.44 7.86 0.85
C ARG A 107 2.47 7.23 2.24
N ASN A 108 1.37 6.66 2.64
CA ASN A 108 1.27 5.91 3.87
C ASN A 108 0.79 4.48 3.59
N SER A 109 1.35 3.52 4.31
CA SER A 109 0.90 2.14 4.31
C SER A 109 0.68 1.71 5.76
N ARG A 110 -0.59 1.57 6.13
CA ARG A 110 -1.00 1.02 7.43
C ARG A 110 -1.11 -0.50 7.30
N LEU A 111 -0.35 -1.18 8.12
CA LEU A 111 -0.33 -2.63 8.21
C LEU A 111 -0.96 -3.05 9.53
N GLU A 112 -1.99 -3.86 9.46
CA GLU A 112 -2.66 -4.40 10.64
C GLU A 112 -2.69 -5.92 10.55
N ASN A 113 -2.11 -6.57 11.56
CA ASN A 113 -2.06 -8.01 11.68
C ASN A 113 -2.74 -8.40 12.98
N SER A 114 -3.64 -9.36 12.94
CA SER A 114 -4.22 -9.95 14.13
C SER A 114 -4.21 -11.47 14.04
N ALA A 115 -3.98 -12.11 15.16
CA ALA A 115 -4.02 -13.56 15.27
C ALA A 115 -4.70 -13.98 16.56
N MET A 116 -5.55 -14.99 16.44
CA MET A 116 -6.20 -15.66 17.55
C MET A 116 -5.90 -17.15 17.46
N ARG A 117 -5.57 -17.75 18.60
CA ARG A 117 -5.38 -19.19 18.72
C ARG A 117 -6.05 -19.68 19.98
N PHE A 118 -6.73 -20.80 19.85
CA PHE A 118 -7.26 -21.57 20.98
C PHE A 118 -6.82 -23.02 20.82
N VAL A 119 -6.35 -23.59 21.91
CA VAL A 119 -6.02 -25.01 22.01
C VAL A 119 -6.73 -25.53 23.25
N GLY A 120 -7.32 -26.70 23.16
CA GLY A 120 -7.92 -27.38 24.30
C GLY A 120 -7.78 -28.88 24.15
N GLY A 121 -7.56 -29.56 25.26
CA GLY A 121 -7.32 -30.98 25.21
C GLY A 121 -7.27 -31.64 26.56
N PHE A 122 -6.90 -32.90 26.51
CA PHE A 122 -6.72 -33.76 27.69
C PHE A 122 -5.35 -34.40 27.63
N GLU A 123 -4.79 -34.65 28.78
CA GLU A 123 -3.57 -35.40 28.98
C GLU A 123 -3.75 -36.38 30.12
N GLY A 124 -3.05 -37.51 30.06
CA GLY A 124 -3.20 -38.51 31.08
C GLY A 124 -2.19 -39.65 30.95
N SER A 125 -2.17 -40.51 31.95
CA SER A 125 -1.34 -41.70 32.01
C SER A 125 -2.22 -42.95 31.87
N ILE A 126 -1.75 -43.95 31.11
CA ILE A 126 -2.41 -45.24 30.97
C ILE A 126 -1.87 -46.18 32.07
N ASP A 127 -0.56 -46.13 32.28
CA ASP A 127 0.17 -46.87 33.31
C ASP A 127 1.47 -46.10 33.66
N ASP A 128 2.35 -46.69 34.48
CA ASP A 128 3.60 -46.07 34.90
C ASP A 128 4.60 -45.80 33.74
N THR A 129 4.27 -46.23 32.53
CA THR A 129 5.18 -46.23 31.38
C THR A 129 4.64 -45.37 30.21
N TRP A 130 3.32 -45.16 30.09
CA TRP A 130 2.67 -44.53 28.96
C TRP A 130 1.84 -43.30 29.35
N ASP A 131 2.27 -42.17 28.84
CA ASP A 131 1.49 -40.92 28.89
C ASP A 131 0.92 -40.59 27.48
N TRP A 132 -0.21 -39.93 27.46
CA TRP A 132 -0.88 -39.50 26.21
C TRP A 132 -1.39 -38.09 26.34
N THR A 133 -1.42 -37.37 25.20
CA THR A 133 -2.05 -36.06 25.07
C THR A 133 -2.90 -36.07 23.81
N ALA A 134 -4.13 -35.60 23.92
CA ALA A 134 -5.06 -35.39 22.81
C ALA A 134 -5.58 -33.97 22.84
N PHE A 135 -5.43 -33.21 21.76
CA PHE A 135 -5.89 -31.82 21.72
C PHE A 135 -6.47 -31.45 20.36
N GLY A 136 -7.30 -30.42 20.37
CA GLY A 136 -7.78 -29.70 19.20
C GLY A 136 -7.29 -28.26 19.20
N GLN A 137 -7.07 -27.70 18.01
CA GLN A 137 -6.65 -26.32 17.85
C GLN A 137 -7.53 -25.62 16.82
N ILE A 138 -7.91 -24.38 17.15
CA ILE A 138 -8.53 -23.44 16.21
C ILE A 138 -7.66 -22.18 16.19
N SER A 139 -7.32 -21.70 14.99
CA SER A 139 -6.60 -20.44 14.84
C SER A 139 -7.19 -19.63 13.69
N LYS A 140 -7.10 -18.30 13.82
CA LYS A 140 -7.49 -17.36 12.79
C LYS A 140 -6.47 -16.23 12.75
N THR A 141 -6.01 -15.91 11.54
CA THR A 141 -5.18 -14.73 11.27
C THR A 141 -5.92 -13.79 10.32
N LYS A 142 -5.73 -12.50 10.51
CA LYS A 142 -6.18 -11.46 9.59
C LYS A 142 -5.01 -10.52 9.35
N ASP A 143 -4.70 -10.29 8.08
CA ASP A 143 -3.73 -9.33 7.63
C ASP A 143 -4.45 -8.30 6.76
N GLU A 144 -4.27 -7.03 7.07
CA GLU A 144 -4.85 -5.92 6.33
C GLU A 144 -3.76 -4.91 6.01
N SER A 145 -3.71 -4.46 4.76
CA SER A 145 -2.80 -3.42 4.30
C SER A 145 -3.60 -2.35 3.57
N ILE A 146 -3.54 -1.12 4.10
CA ILE A 146 -4.21 0.03 3.51
C ILE A 146 -3.14 1.01 3.06
N SER A 147 -3.05 1.22 1.75
CA SER A 147 -2.17 2.21 1.16
C SER A 147 -2.95 3.47 0.77
N THR A 148 -2.37 4.64 1.05
CA THR A 148 -2.97 5.94 0.74
C THR A 148 -1.98 6.86 0.05
N ASN A 149 -2.52 7.88 -0.65
CA ASN A 149 -1.76 8.93 -1.34
C ASN A 149 -0.94 8.43 -2.54
N ASP A 150 -1.35 7.32 -3.16
CA ASP A 150 -0.92 7.01 -4.52
C ASP A 150 -1.87 7.65 -5.55
N PHE A 151 -1.35 7.99 -6.72
CA PHE A 151 -2.18 8.50 -7.80
C PHE A 151 -2.66 7.37 -8.72
N VAL A 152 -3.80 7.61 -9.35
CA VAL A 152 -4.33 6.71 -10.37
C VAL A 152 -3.72 7.09 -11.71
N VAL A 153 -2.99 6.15 -12.33
CA VAL A 153 -2.28 6.37 -13.61
C VAL A 153 -3.24 6.84 -14.71
N ALA A 154 -4.46 6.31 -14.77
CA ALA A 154 -5.47 6.74 -15.73
C ALA A 154 -5.84 8.21 -15.57
N ASN A 155 -5.98 8.71 -14.33
CA ASN A 155 -6.26 10.12 -14.07
C ASN A 155 -5.08 11.02 -14.46
N LEU A 156 -3.85 10.56 -14.22
CA LEU A 156 -2.67 11.29 -14.66
C LEU A 156 -2.62 11.38 -16.19
N GLN A 157 -2.89 10.27 -16.90
CA GLN A 157 -2.96 10.27 -18.36
C GLN A 157 -4.05 11.23 -18.86
N GLN A 158 -5.20 11.27 -18.23
CA GLN A 158 -6.28 12.16 -18.57
C GLN A 158 -5.91 13.64 -18.35
N ALA A 159 -5.20 13.94 -17.25
CA ALA A 159 -4.72 15.28 -16.95
C ALA A 159 -3.66 15.80 -17.96
N LEU A 160 -2.96 14.89 -18.64
CA LEU A 160 -2.01 15.24 -19.70
C LEU A 160 -2.68 15.62 -21.03
N PHE A 161 -4.00 15.42 -21.16
CA PHE A 161 -4.81 15.83 -22.32
C PHE A 161 -5.55 17.14 -22.06
N ALA A 162 -4.83 18.17 -21.62
CA ALA A 162 -5.43 19.48 -21.40
C ALA A 162 -5.77 20.16 -22.72
N VAL A 163 -6.93 20.81 -22.75
CA VAL A 163 -7.41 21.63 -23.87
C VAL A 163 -7.99 22.94 -23.34
N THR A 164 -7.91 23.99 -24.14
CA THR A 164 -8.52 25.27 -23.83
C THR A 164 -9.96 25.27 -24.29
N ASP A 165 -10.90 25.66 -23.44
CA ASP A 165 -12.30 25.84 -23.81
C ASP A 165 -12.50 27.09 -24.65
N ALA A 166 -13.74 27.31 -25.13
CA ALA A 166 -14.11 28.47 -25.93
C ALA A 166 -13.97 29.85 -25.22
N ASN A 167 -13.82 29.81 -23.88
CA ASN A 167 -13.63 30.98 -23.02
C ASN A 167 -12.15 31.21 -22.64
N GLY A 168 -11.25 30.36 -23.11
CA GLY A 168 -9.83 30.43 -22.81
C GLY A 168 -9.41 29.75 -21.49
N ASN A 169 -10.30 29.02 -20.83
CA ASN A 169 -9.96 28.26 -19.62
C ASN A 169 -9.37 26.85 -19.98
N VAL A 170 -8.47 26.35 -19.17
CA VAL A 170 -7.84 25.03 -19.32
C VAL A 170 -8.46 24.04 -18.34
#